data_110c64d8d3591a3567c010cd88732ee3
#
_entry.id   110c64d8d3591a3567c010cd88732ee3
#
_cell.length_a   1.000
_cell.length_b   1.000
_cell.length_c   1.000
_cell.angle_alpha   90.00
_cell.angle_beta   90.00
_cell.angle_gamma   90.00
#
_symmetry.space_group_name_H-M   'P 1'
#
loop_
_entity.id
_entity.type
_entity.pdbx_description
1 polymer ?
#
loop_
_entity_poly.entity_id
_entity_poly.type
_entity_poly.pdbx_seq_one_letter_code
_entity_poly.pdbx_strand_id
1 'polypeptide(L)' 'MENIYVECYSGYKYADRPEAFVWKGKRYRIKNILKRWREEQGEFFIVEVEEGEKYTISYNEKEDRWSLLNKEN' A
#
# COMPACT_ATOMS: atom_id res chain seq x y z
N MET A 1 -8.80 8.75 -5.21
CA MET A 1 -8.21 7.40 -5.28
C MET A 1 -7.38 7.28 -6.53
N GLU A 2 -6.12 6.97 -6.40
CA GLU A 2 -5.20 6.88 -7.54
C GLU A 2 -4.57 5.50 -7.60
N ASN A 3 -4.39 5.01 -8.82
CA ASN A 3 -3.71 3.72 -9.01
C ASN A 3 -2.23 3.85 -8.73
N ILE A 4 -1.69 2.87 -8.03
CA ILE A 4 -0.27 2.80 -7.75
C ILE A 4 0.23 1.41 -8.05
N TYR A 5 1.54 1.30 -8.18
CA TYR A 5 2.20 0.01 -8.31
C TYR A 5 2.83 -0.33 -6.96
N VAL A 6 2.57 -1.53 -6.45
CA VAL A 6 3.07 -1.93 -5.14
C VAL A 6 3.97 -3.15 -5.28
N GLU A 7 5.13 -3.08 -4.63
CA GLU A 7 6.05 -4.21 -4.54
C GLU A 7 5.77 -4.93 -3.23
N CYS A 8 5.50 -6.21 -3.32
CA CYS A 8 5.20 -7.03 -2.15
C CYS A 8 6.36 -7.97 -1.86
N TYR A 9 6.42 -8.42 -0.63
CA TYR A 9 7.44 -9.36 -0.24
C TYR A 9 7.29 -10.64 -1.04
N SER A 10 8.36 -11.07 -1.72
CA SER A 10 8.29 -12.24 -2.58
C SER A 10 8.19 -13.53 -1.75
N GLY A 11 7.49 -14.51 -2.31
CA GLY A 11 7.35 -15.81 -1.67
C GLY A 11 6.14 -15.94 -0.78
N TYR A 12 5.38 -14.87 -0.59
CA TYR A 12 4.18 -14.89 0.22
C TYR A 12 2.95 -14.65 -0.64
N LYS A 13 1.81 -14.76 0.01
CA LYS A 13 0.57 -14.44 -0.68
C LYS A 13 0.63 -13.02 -1.19
N TYR A 14 0.08 -12.86 -2.37
CA TYR A 14 -0.02 -11.56 -2.97
C TYR A 14 -0.75 -10.60 -2.01
N ALA A 15 -0.25 -9.39 -1.90
CA ALA A 15 -0.81 -8.35 -1.03
C ALA A 15 -0.65 -8.63 0.47
N ASP A 16 0.13 -9.64 0.82
CA ASP A 16 0.29 -9.97 2.23
C ASP A 16 1.14 -8.93 2.95
N ARG A 17 2.18 -8.44 2.30
CA ARG A 17 3.09 -7.49 2.93
C ARG A 17 3.69 -6.54 1.91
N PRO A 18 3.12 -5.34 1.75
CA PRO A 18 3.69 -4.37 0.82
C PRO A 18 5.02 -3.83 1.37
N GLU A 19 6.01 -3.70 0.50
CA GLU A 19 7.33 -3.21 0.87
C GLU A 19 7.64 -1.84 0.29
N ALA A 20 7.06 -1.52 -0.86
CA ALA A 20 7.28 -0.24 -1.51
C ALA A 20 6.16 0.01 -2.49
N PHE A 21 5.97 1.27 -2.83
CA PHE A 21 5.01 1.60 -3.88
C PHE A 21 5.54 2.72 -4.75
N VAL A 22 5.05 2.77 -5.97
CA VAL A 22 5.39 3.82 -6.93
C VAL A 22 4.16 4.68 -7.15
N TRP A 23 4.32 5.98 -6.96
CA TRP A 23 3.24 6.94 -7.14
C TRP A 23 3.81 8.19 -7.80
N LYS A 24 3.18 8.59 -8.89
CA LYS A 24 3.62 9.77 -9.65
C LYS A 24 5.10 9.71 -10.01
N GLY A 25 5.54 8.52 -10.43
CA GLY A 25 6.91 8.33 -10.88
C GLY A 25 7.95 8.23 -9.81
N LYS A 26 7.55 8.27 -8.54
CA LYS A 26 8.49 8.17 -7.44
C LYS A 26 8.24 6.89 -6.65
N ARG A 27 9.32 6.21 -6.27
CA ARG A 27 9.26 5.00 -5.47
C ARG A 27 9.39 5.36 -3.99
N TYR A 28 8.44 4.86 -3.20
CA TYR A 28 8.42 5.09 -1.74
C TYR A 28 8.65 3.76 -1.04
N ARG A 29 9.70 3.68 -0.26
CA ARG A 29 9.95 2.48 0.54
C ARG A 29 9.15 2.56 1.83
N ILE A 30 8.46 1.46 2.14
CA ILE A 30 7.65 1.39 3.35
C ILE A 30 8.55 1.00 4.50
N LYS A 31 8.60 1.88 5.50
CA LYS A 31 9.39 1.67 6.70
C LYS A 31 8.61 0.82 7.71
N ASN A 32 7.35 1.16 7.91
CA ASN A 32 6.48 0.47 8.86
C ASN A 32 5.08 0.38 8.31
N ILE A 33 4.40 -0.72 8.65
CA ILE A 33 2.95 -0.83 8.44
C ILE A 33 2.33 -0.50 9.79
N LEU A 34 1.66 0.66 9.86
CA LEU A 34 1.14 1.17 11.12
C LEU A 34 -0.19 0.57 11.48
N LYS A 35 -0.99 0.28 10.46
CA LYS A 35 -2.31 -0.29 10.67
C LYS A 35 -2.68 -1.11 9.45
N ARG A 36 -3.40 -2.19 9.69
CA ARG A 36 -3.85 -3.07 8.63
C ARG A 36 -5.25 -3.55 9.00
N TRP A 37 -6.18 -3.47 8.05
CA TRP A 37 -7.52 -3.98 8.28
C TRP A 37 -8.10 -4.48 6.97
N ARG A 38 -9.18 -5.24 7.09
CA ARG A 38 -9.82 -5.82 5.92
C ARG A 38 -11.26 -5.37 5.86
N GLU A 39 -11.68 -5.02 4.65
CA GLU A 39 -13.07 -4.69 4.38
C GLU A 39 -13.55 -5.57 3.25
N GLU A 40 -14.83 -5.43 2.92
CA GLU A 40 -15.45 -6.28 1.90
C GLU A 40 -14.70 -6.26 0.57
N GLN A 41 -14.15 -5.13 0.20
CA GLN A 41 -13.51 -4.96 -1.09
C GLN A 41 -12.05 -5.42 -1.13
N GLY A 42 -11.42 -5.54 0.02
CA GLY A 42 -10.03 -5.94 0.06
C GLY A 42 -9.34 -5.52 1.32
N GLU A 43 -8.02 -5.35 1.23
CA GLU A 43 -7.21 -5.01 2.38
C GLU A 43 -6.75 -3.56 2.33
N PHE A 44 -6.63 -2.97 3.50
CA PHE A 44 -6.24 -1.58 3.67
C PHE A 44 -5.06 -1.48 4.61
N PHE A 45 -4.17 -0.54 4.31
CA PHE A 45 -2.95 -0.36 5.10
C PHE A 45 -2.70 1.12 5.31
N ILE A 46 -2.29 1.48 6.52
CA ILE A 46 -1.66 2.77 6.73
C ILE A 46 -0.18 2.49 6.88
N VAL A 47 0.63 3.07 6.00
CA VAL A 47 2.05 2.79 5.94
C VAL A 47 2.84 4.07 6.16
N GLU A 48 4.00 3.91 6.80
CA GLU A 48 4.95 5.00 6.97
C GLU A 48 6.13 4.73 6.03
N VAL A 49 6.44 5.71 5.21
CA VAL A 49 7.58 5.58 4.29
C VAL A 49 8.84 6.11 4.92
N GLU A 50 9.98 5.83 4.29
CA GLU A 50 11.27 6.18 4.87
C GLU A 50 11.46 7.68 5.08
N GLU A 51 10.80 8.49 4.27
CA GLU A 51 10.85 9.94 4.45
C GLU A 51 10.02 10.44 5.63
N GLY A 52 9.26 9.55 6.27
CA GLY A 52 8.48 9.89 7.44
C GLY A 52 7.02 10.20 7.17
N GLU A 53 6.64 10.26 5.92
CA GLU A 53 5.24 10.52 5.55
C GLU A 53 4.41 9.25 5.68
N LYS A 54 3.11 9.44 5.87
CA LYS A 54 2.18 8.32 6.05
C LYS A 54 1.13 8.35 4.97
N TYR A 55 0.80 7.18 4.47
CA TYR A 55 -0.17 7.03 3.38
C TYR A 55 -1.13 5.90 3.68
N THR A 56 -2.37 6.05 3.21
CA THR A 56 -3.33 4.96 3.25
C THR A 56 -3.41 4.37 1.85
N ILE A 57 -3.10 3.07 1.75
CA ILE A 57 -3.19 2.36 0.48
C ILE A 57 -4.12 1.16 0.64
N SER A 58 -4.66 0.70 -0.48
CA SER A 58 -5.57 -0.44 -0.45
C SER A 58 -5.30 -1.38 -1.61
N TYR A 59 -5.61 -2.65 -1.39
CA TYR A 59 -5.56 -3.67 -2.41
C TYR A 59 -6.96 -4.22 -2.65
N ASN A 60 -7.44 -4.12 -3.87
CA ASN A 60 -8.73 -4.67 -4.27
C ASN A 60 -8.50 -6.06 -4.86
N GLU A 61 -8.96 -7.08 -4.15
CA GLU A 61 -8.70 -8.47 -4.56
C GLU A 61 -9.40 -8.84 -5.85
N LYS A 62 -10.58 -8.30 -6.04
CA LYS A 62 -11.38 -8.62 -7.22
C LYS A 62 -10.72 -8.11 -8.50
N GLU A 63 -10.18 -6.91 -8.42
CA GLU A 63 -9.58 -6.25 -9.57
C GLU A 63 -8.08 -6.45 -9.65
N ASP A 64 -7.50 -7.03 -8.59
CA ASP A 64 -6.04 -7.20 -8.50
C ASP A 64 -5.35 -5.86 -8.71
N ARG A 65 -5.76 -4.87 -7.93
CA ARG A 65 -5.33 -3.50 -8.14
C ARG A 65 -5.06 -2.80 -6.82
N TRP A 66 -3.96 -2.07 -6.77
CA TRP A 66 -3.61 -1.23 -5.62
C TRP A 66 -3.99 0.21 -5.88
N SER A 67 -4.40 0.90 -4.83
CA SER A 67 -4.78 2.31 -4.92
C SER A 67 -4.21 3.08 -3.74
N LEU A 68 -3.89 4.33 -3.99
CA LEU A 68 -3.54 5.29 -2.94
C LEU A 68 -4.81 6.06 -2.59
N LEU A 69 -5.25 6.00 -1.34
CA LEU A 69 -6.46 6.66 -0.92
C LEU A 69 -6.20 8.09 -0.47
N ASN A 70 -5.22 8.25 0.41
CA ASN A 70 -4.86 9.59 0.86
C ASN A 70 -3.49 9.56 1.53
N LYS A 71 -2.96 10.77 1.72
CA LYS A 71 -1.74 10.98 2.46
C LYS A 71 -2.13 11.43 3.87
N GLU A 72 -1.62 10.73 4.86
CA GLU A 72 -1.87 11.10 6.25
C GLU A 72 -0.81 12.09 6.71
N ASN A 73 -1.21 13.01 7.54
CA ASN A 73 -0.26 13.99 8.09
C ASN A 73 0.19 13.59 9.48
#